data_30d691ed2b077a0edfc4772ec8ae3c8e
#
_entry.id   30d691ed2b077a0edfc4772ec8ae3c8e
#
_cell.length_a   1.000
_cell.length_b   1.000
_cell.length_c   1.000
_cell.angle_alpha   90.00
_cell.angle_beta   90.00
_cell.angle_gamma   90.00
#
_symmetry.space_group_name_H-M   'P 1'
#
loop_
_entity.id
_entity.type
_entity.pdbx_description
1 polymer ?
#
loop_
_entity_poly.entity_id
_entity_poly.type
_entity_poly.pdbx_seq_one_letter_code
_entity_poly.pdbx_strand_id
1 'polypeptide(L)'
;MTLAIPTALLFLALVIAPQLWISSVMRRFSGQRQEIPWTGSEFARYLLDGMKLTTVKVEETESGDHYHPLAKAVRLGTEHFHGRSLTALVVAAHEVGHAMQDATGYAPLQTRTRLAGIADYVQKVSTLLIIASPALAALIRHPLGLVIGLVAAVAVNLTAVMMHVVTLPVEFDASFNRAMLVLRQGRLIPEEHMGAARHILSAAAYTYVARALIDLINLPRLLRGMRL
;
A
#
# COMPACT_ATOMS: atom_id res chain seq x y z
N MET A 1 26.36 -25.65 -8.24
CA MET A 1 26.46 -24.63 -7.18
C MET A 1 26.72 -23.20 -7.71
N THR A 2 27.29 -23.02 -8.88
CA THR A 2 27.70 -21.71 -9.43
C THR A 2 26.58 -20.73 -9.80
N LEU A 3 25.37 -21.19 -10.11
CA LEU A 3 24.21 -20.34 -10.45
C LEU A 3 23.36 -19.91 -9.25
N ALA A 4 23.48 -20.56 -8.11
CA ALA A 4 22.64 -20.31 -6.93
C ALA A 4 22.92 -18.94 -6.27
N ILE A 5 24.21 -18.53 -6.24
CA ILE A 5 24.62 -17.24 -5.64
C ILE A 5 24.14 -16.07 -6.51
N PRO A 6 24.42 -15.99 -7.81
CA PRO A 6 23.94 -14.88 -8.64
C PRO A 6 22.39 -14.80 -8.71
N THR A 7 21.70 -15.93 -8.73
CA THR A 7 20.22 -15.90 -8.66
C THR A 7 19.70 -15.39 -7.33
N ALA A 8 20.35 -15.73 -6.21
CA ALA A 8 19.98 -15.23 -4.89
C ALA A 8 20.25 -13.72 -4.78
N LEU A 9 21.39 -13.24 -5.29
CA LEU A 9 21.72 -11.81 -5.31
C LEU A 9 20.78 -11.01 -6.20
N LEU A 10 20.45 -11.51 -7.38
CA LEU A 10 19.47 -10.89 -8.28
C LEU A 10 18.10 -10.81 -7.60
N PHE A 11 17.68 -11.87 -6.94
CA PHE A 11 16.44 -11.92 -6.18
C PHE A 11 16.43 -10.88 -5.03
N LEU A 12 17.51 -10.84 -4.26
CA LEU A 12 17.67 -9.88 -3.17
C LEU A 12 17.61 -8.43 -3.69
N ALA A 13 18.27 -8.17 -4.81
CA ALA A 13 18.24 -6.87 -5.47
C ALA A 13 16.81 -6.48 -5.92
N LEU A 14 16.07 -7.41 -6.55
CA LEU A 14 14.69 -7.17 -6.98
C LEU A 14 13.73 -6.90 -5.82
N VAL A 15 14.00 -7.46 -4.64
CA VAL A 15 13.18 -7.25 -3.44
C VAL A 15 13.55 -5.96 -2.71
N ILE A 16 14.85 -5.69 -2.55
CA ILE A 16 15.34 -4.60 -1.70
C ILE A 16 15.43 -3.27 -2.47
N ALA A 17 15.87 -3.28 -3.73
CA ALA A 17 16.10 -2.06 -4.48
C ALA A 17 14.86 -1.16 -4.62
N PRO A 18 13.65 -1.68 -4.92
CA PRO A 18 12.46 -0.85 -4.96
C PRO A 18 12.14 -0.19 -3.62
N GLN A 19 12.30 -0.91 -2.51
CA GLN A 19 12.02 -0.39 -1.16
C GLN A 19 13.03 0.70 -0.76
N LEU A 20 14.31 0.49 -1.07
CA LEU A 20 15.35 1.51 -0.83
C LEU A 20 15.11 2.74 -1.69
N TRP A 21 14.73 2.57 -2.95
CA TRP A 21 14.38 3.67 -3.85
C TRP A 21 13.20 4.48 -3.31
N ILE A 22 12.09 3.84 -2.95
CA ILE A 22 10.90 4.48 -2.36
C ILE A 22 11.30 5.27 -1.11
N SER A 23 12.01 4.64 -0.17
CA SER A 23 12.46 5.28 1.06
C SER A 23 13.40 6.45 0.79
N SER A 24 14.26 6.35 -0.22
CA SER A 24 15.18 7.45 -0.60
C SER A 24 14.44 8.64 -1.18
N VAL A 25 13.44 8.39 -2.04
CA VAL A 25 12.58 9.44 -2.62
C VAL A 25 11.81 10.16 -1.51
N MET A 26 11.14 9.40 -0.63
CA MET A 26 10.37 9.99 0.47
C MET A 26 11.26 10.85 1.37
N ARG A 27 12.43 10.34 1.82
CA ARG A 27 13.37 11.08 2.66
C ARG A 27 13.98 12.30 1.99
N ARG A 28 14.23 12.25 0.67
CA ARG A 28 14.83 13.37 -0.06
C ARG A 28 13.99 14.64 0.01
N PHE A 29 12.68 14.50 0.11
CA PHE A 29 11.73 15.62 0.11
C PHE A 29 10.99 15.81 1.44
N SER A 30 11.39 15.07 2.50
CA SER A 30 10.78 15.17 3.85
C SER A 30 11.32 16.34 4.68
N GLY A 31 12.39 17.01 4.22
CA GLY A 31 12.96 18.14 4.94
C GLY A 31 11.94 19.25 5.17
N GLN A 32 11.86 19.73 6.43
CA GLN A 32 10.99 20.84 6.81
C GLN A 32 11.37 22.11 6.03
N ARG A 33 10.39 22.79 5.46
CA ARG A 33 10.58 24.02 4.67
C ARG A 33 9.71 25.13 5.24
N GLN A 34 10.33 26.23 5.68
CA GLN A 34 9.61 27.39 6.19
C GLN A 34 8.72 28.08 5.13
N GLU A 35 9.05 27.87 3.86
CA GLU A 35 8.30 28.40 2.70
C GLU A 35 6.96 27.69 2.49
N ILE A 36 6.78 26.49 3.08
CA ILE A 36 5.53 25.73 2.99
C ILE A 36 4.62 26.21 4.12
N PRO A 37 3.47 26.89 3.79
CA PRO A 37 2.62 27.53 4.79
C PRO A 37 1.78 26.51 5.59
N TRP A 38 1.58 25.29 5.07
CA TRP A 38 0.70 24.28 5.65
C TRP A 38 1.47 23.07 6.19
N THR A 39 0.94 22.49 7.26
CA THR A 39 1.20 21.07 7.58
C THR A 39 0.42 20.16 6.64
N GLY A 40 0.75 18.86 6.61
CA GLY A 40 -0.02 17.94 5.79
C GLY A 40 -1.48 17.81 6.21
N SER A 41 -1.77 17.90 7.51
CA SER A 41 -3.16 17.88 8.03
C SER A 41 -3.95 19.12 7.62
N GLU A 42 -3.36 20.31 7.76
CA GLU A 42 -3.97 21.57 7.32
C GLU A 42 -4.23 21.54 5.81
N PHE A 43 -3.27 21.01 5.04
CA PHE A 43 -3.39 20.89 3.60
C PHE A 43 -4.48 19.90 3.17
N ALA A 44 -4.53 18.71 3.81
CA ALA A 44 -5.61 17.75 3.57
C ALA A 44 -6.99 18.38 3.83
N ARG A 45 -7.14 19.12 4.94
CA ARG A 45 -8.39 19.79 5.27
C ARG A 45 -8.77 20.84 4.23
N TYR A 46 -7.81 21.68 3.83
CA TYR A 46 -7.99 22.68 2.78
C TYR A 46 -8.49 22.05 1.46
N LEU A 47 -7.88 20.92 1.03
CA LEU A 47 -8.28 20.21 -0.18
C LEU A 47 -9.70 19.64 -0.06
N LEU A 48 -10.01 18.98 1.06
CA LEU A 48 -11.33 18.39 1.30
C LEU A 48 -12.44 19.44 1.33
N ASP A 49 -12.18 20.61 1.96
CA ASP A 49 -13.15 21.71 2.02
C ASP A 49 -13.39 22.32 0.64
N GLY A 50 -12.32 22.53 -0.14
CA GLY A 50 -12.42 22.98 -1.53
C GLY A 50 -13.24 22.05 -2.43
N MET A 51 -13.28 20.76 -2.12
CA MET A 51 -14.06 19.75 -2.82
C MET A 51 -15.44 19.48 -2.20
N LYS A 52 -15.83 20.24 -1.18
CA LYS A 52 -17.08 20.06 -0.42
C LYS A 52 -17.19 18.69 0.28
N LEU A 53 -16.06 18.06 0.59
CA LEU A 53 -15.97 16.81 1.34
C LEU A 53 -15.81 17.08 2.85
N THR A 54 -16.65 17.96 3.40
CA THR A 54 -16.55 18.46 4.78
C THR A 54 -16.79 17.40 5.84
N THR A 55 -17.47 16.30 5.48
CA THR A 55 -17.75 15.15 6.38
C THR A 55 -16.55 14.22 6.54
N VAL A 56 -15.55 14.31 5.65
CA VAL A 56 -14.32 13.52 5.75
C VAL A 56 -13.43 14.11 6.82
N LYS A 57 -13.06 13.30 7.79
CA LYS A 57 -12.16 13.71 8.89
C LYS A 57 -10.71 13.69 8.45
N VAL A 58 -9.86 14.47 9.14
CA VAL A 58 -8.40 14.37 9.06
C VAL A 58 -7.89 13.99 10.45
N GLU A 59 -7.28 12.82 10.56
CA GLU A 59 -6.88 12.22 11.84
C GLU A 59 -5.39 11.83 11.79
N GLU A 60 -4.70 11.95 12.93
CA GLU A 60 -3.36 11.42 13.12
C GLU A 60 -3.42 9.92 13.41
N THR A 61 -2.40 9.16 12.96
CA THR A 61 -2.35 7.71 13.15
C THR A 61 -0.91 7.19 13.27
N GLU A 62 -0.72 6.11 14.02
CA GLU A 62 0.53 5.35 14.07
C GLU A 62 0.61 4.24 12.99
N SER A 63 -0.50 3.97 12.30
CA SER A 63 -0.62 2.87 11.34
C SER A 63 -0.14 3.23 9.92
N GLY A 64 0.50 4.40 9.75
CA GLY A 64 0.91 4.93 8.44
C GLY A 64 -0.22 5.64 7.70
N ASP A 65 0.16 6.38 6.66
CA ASP A 65 -0.79 7.20 5.89
C ASP A 65 -1.79 6.32 5.14
N HIS A 66 -3.07 6.66 5.25
CA HIS A 66 -4.13 5.99 4.50
C HIS A 66 -5.48 6.72 4.59
N TYR A 67 -6.29 6.58 3.57
CA TYR A 67 -7.71 6.89 3.63
C TYR A 67 -8.48 5.67 4.13
N HIS A 68 -9.37 5.87 5.12
CA HIS A 68 -10.24 4.82 5.67
C HIS A 68 -11.68 4.98 5.17
N PRO A 69 -12.14 4.18 4.18
CA PRO A 69 -13.44 4.39 3.51
C PRO A 69 -14.64 4.28 4.45
N LEU A 70 -14.61 3.34 5.40
CA LEU A 70 -15.73 3.13 6.34
C LEU A 70 -15.81 4.23 7.40
N ALA A 71 -14.67 4.74 7.88
CA ALA A 71 -14.62 5.84 8.84
C ALA A 71 -14.76 7.21 8.19
N LYS A 72 -14.66 7.30 6.85
CA LYS A 72 -14.59 8.56 6.09
C LYS A 72 -13.53 9.47 6.66
N ALA A 73 -12.31 8.97 6.78
CA ALA A 73 -11.19 9.69 7.39
C ALA A 73 -9.91 9.55 6.55
N VAL A 74 -9.27 10.68 6.30
CA VAL A 74 -7.87 10.77 5.86
C VAL A 74 -7.02 10.67 7.11
N ARG A 75 -6.15 9.65 7.19
CA ARG A 75 -5.27 9.41 8.32
C ARG A 75 -3.83 9.58 7.88
N LEU A 76 -3.09 10.40 8.62
CA LEU A 76 -1.70 10.72 8.34
C LEU A 76 -0.84 10.32 9.51
N GLY A 77 0.32 9.74 9.24
CA GLY A 77 1.33 9.48 10.25
C GLY A 77 1.86 10.79 10.84
N THR A 78 2.37 10.75 12.07
CA THR A 78 2.84 11.94 12.82
C THR A 78 3.76 12.84 11.99
N GLU A 79 4.71 12.24 11.25
CA GLU A 79 5.66 12.98 10.41
C GLU A 79 4.94 13.78 9.29
N HIS A 80 3.93 13.20 8.67
CA HIS A 80 3.18 13.87 7.61
C HIS A 80 2.05 14.74 8.15
N PHE A 81 1.44 14.37 9.27
CA PHE A 81 0.36 15.13 9.88
C PHE A 81 0.82 16.52 10.32
N HIS A 82 1.95 16.62 11.04
CA HIS A 82 2.53 17.85 11.54
C HIS A 82 3.61 18.44 10.63
N GLY A 83 4.08 17.66 9.64
CA GLY A 83 5.19 18.04 8.77
C GLY A 83 4.85 19.14 7.80
N ARG A 84 5.77 20.11 7.65
CA ARG A 84 5.75 21.17 6.63
C ARG A 84 6.79 20.84 5.56
N SER A 85 6.58 19.76 4.84
CA SER A 85 7.50 19.28 3.78
C SER A 85 6.73 19.00 2.50
N LEU A 86 7.46 18.97 1.38
CA LEU A 86 6.83 18.60 0.11
C LEU A 86 6.24 17.19 0.17
N THR A 87 6.93 16.25 0.83
CA THR A 87 6.42 14.88 1.02
C THR A 87 5.11 14.89 1.79
N ALA A 88 5.02 15.64 2.90
CA ALA A 88 3.79 15.72 3.70
C ALA A 88 2.59 16.25 2.88
N LEU A 89 2.79 17.29 2.07
CA LEU A 89 1.72 17.83 1.21
C LEU A 89 1.29 16.86 0.13
N VAL A 90 2.26 16.20 -0.53
CA VAL A 90 1.98 15.27 -1.63
C VAL A 90 1.31 14.00 -1.13
N VAL A 91 1.73 13.47 0.03
CA VAL A 91 1.08 12.33 0.69
C VAL A 91 -0.34 12.70 1.12
N ALA A 92 -0.53 13.87 1.75
CA ALA A 92 -1.85 14.35 2.12
C ALA A 92 -2.78 14.48 0.90
N ALA A 93 -2.28 15.03 -0.22
CA ALA A 93 -3.04 15.09 -1.48
C ALA A 93 -3.39 13.69 -2.02
N HIS A 94 -2.50 12.71 -1.88
CA HIS A 94 -2.74 11.32 -2.28
C HIS A 94 -3.90 10.70 -1.48
N GLU A 95 -3.89 10.84 -0.16
CA GLU A 95 -4.95 10.30 0.70
C GLU A 95 -6.29 11.02 0.48
N VAL A 96 -6.26 12.32 0.18
CA VAL A 96 -7.44 13.06 -0.29
C VAL A 96 -7.91 12.54 -1.65
N GLY A 97 -6.99 12.11 -2.54
CA GLY A 97 -7.31 11.43 -3.80
C GLY A 97 -8.18 10.19 -3.59
N HIS A 98 -7.91 9.39 -2.58
CA HIS A 98 -8.75 8.25 -2.18
C HIS A 98 -10.12 8.70 -1.64
N ALA A 99 -10.18 9.79 -0.88
CA ALA A 99 -11.46 10.36 -0.45
C ALA A 99 -12.31 10.81 -1.64
N MET A 100 -11.68 11.39 -2.68
CA MET A 100 -12.35 11.75 -3.93
C MET A 100 -12.86 10.52 -4.70
N GLN A 101 -12.07 9.43 -4.73
CA GLN A 101 -12.50 8.16 -5.33
C GLN A 101 -13.76 7.65 -4.65
N ASP A 102 -13.77 7.64 -3.33
CA ASP A 102 -14.90 7.18 -2.53
C ASP A 102 -16.14 8.06 -2.74
N ALA A 103 -15.98 9.39 -2.72
CA ALA A 103 -17.06 10.35 -2.94
C ALA A 103 -17.68 10.24 -4.35
N THR A 104 -16.86 9.86 -5.35
CA THR A 104 -17.33 9.67 -6.73
C THR A 104 -17.81 8.25 -7.04
N GLY A 105 -17.81 7.35 -6.06
CA GLY A 105 -18.22 5.96 -6.25
C GLY A 105 -17.30 5.17 -7.18
N TYR A 106 -15.98 5.46 -7.18
CA TYR A 106 -15.01 4.81 -8.06
C TYR A 106 -15.01 3.29 -7.88
N ALA A 107 -15.47 2.56 -8.89
CA ALA A 107 -15.72 1.12 -8.83
C ALA A 107 -14.49 0.27 -8.41
N PRO A 108 -13.25 0.55 -8.86
CA PRO A 108 -12.08 -0.20 -8.39
C PRO A 108 -11.85 -0.06 -6.87
N LEU A 109 -12.04 1.13 -6.28
CA LEU A 109 -11.92 1.32 -4.82
C LEU A 109 -12.98 0.51 -4.06
N GLN A 110 -14.22 0.50 -4.54
CA GLN A 110 -15.29 -0.30 -3.93
C GLN A 110 -14.97 -1.80 -4.01
N THR A 111 -14.47 -2.27 -5.15
CA THR A 111 -14.05 -3.67 -5.35
C THR A 111 -12.90 -4.02 -4.40
N ARG A 112 -11.85 -3.19 -4.32
CA ARG A 112 -10.75 -3.34 -3.37
C ARG A 112 -11.27 -3.46 -1.93
N THR A 113 -12.17 -2.57 -1.51
CA THR A 113 -12.71 -2.54 -0.15
C THR A 113 -13.50 -3.81 0.18
N ARG A 114 -14.31 -4.32 -0.76
CA ARG A 114 -15.04 -5.58 -0.57
C ARG A 114 -14.09 -6.78 -0.50
N LEU A 115 -13.11 -6.85 -1.39
CA LEU A 115 -12.13 -7.93 -1.43
C LEU A 115 -11.21 -7.91 -0.20
N ALA A 116 -10.93 -6.75 0.39
CA ALA A 116 -10.14 -6.65 1.61
C ALA A 116 -10.79 -7.39 2.79
N GLY A 117 -12.12 -7.32 2.93
CA GLY A 117 -12.85 -8.10 3.94
C GLY A 117 -12.75 -9.61 3.72
N ILE A 118 -12.81 -10.06 2.46
CA ILE A 118 -12.62 -11.48 2.11
C ILE A 118 -11.18 -11.91 2.39
N ALA A 119 -10.21 -11.08 2.01
CA ALA A 119 -8.78 -11.35 2.23
C ALA A 119 -8.46 -11.49 3.74
N ASP A 120 -9.01 -10.61 4.58
CA ASP A 120 -8.85 -10.69 6.03
C ASP A 120 -9.43 -12.00 6.60
N TYR A 121 -10.61 -12.42 6.14
CA TYR A 121 -11.20 -13.69 6.52
C TYR A 121 -10.33 -14.88 6.08
N VAL A 122 -9.90 -14.93 4.82
CA VAL A 122 -9.00 -15.97 4.30
C VAL A 122 -7.72 -16.02 5.11
N GLN A 123 -7.12 -14.86 5.42
CA GLN A 123 -5.90 -14.77 6.22
C GLN A 123 -6.09 -15.39 7.61
N LYS A 124 -7.18 -15.05 8.32
CA LYS A 124 -7.47 -15.57 9.67
C LYS A 124 -7.69 -17.07 9.69
N VAL A 125 -8.54 -17.57 8.78
CA VAL A 125 -8.84 -19.01 8.70
C VAL A 125 -7.59 -19.80 8.29
N SER A 126 -6.86 -19.33 7.29
CA SER A 126 -5.65 -20.01 6.83
C SER A 126 -4.54 -20.01 7.88
N THR A 127 -4.37 -18.92 8.64
CA THR A 127 -3.40 -18.87 9.74
C THR A 127 -3.71 -19.95 10.78
N LEU A 128 -4.99 -20.09 11.16
CA LEU A 128 -5.42 -21.14 12.08
C LEU A 128 -5.11 -22.55 11.53
N LEU A 129 -5.42 -22.79 10.26
CA LEU A 129 -5.16 -24.09 9.60
C LEU A 129 -3.66 -24.39 9.50
N ILE A 130 -2.82 -23.41 9.20
CA ILE A 130 -1.36 -23.57 9.15
C ILE A 130 -0.81 -23.96 10.53
N ILE A 131 -1.24 -23.26 11.60
CA ILE A 131 -0.81 -23.54 12.96
C ILE A 131 -1.28 -24.91 13.42
N ALA A 132 -2.51 -25.29 13.10
CA ALA A 132 -3.09 -26.57 13.51
C ALA A 132 -2.57 -27.77 12.67
N SER A 133 -2.01 -27.53 11.49
CA SER A 133 -1.67 -28.60 10.53
C SER A 133 -0.71 -29.67 11.04
N PRO A 134 0.36 -29.37 11.87
CA PRO A 134 1.21 -30.41 12.40
C PRO A 134 0.50 -31.30 13.43
N ALA A 135 -0.29 -30.68 14.31
CA ALA A 135 -1.07 -31.42 15.32
C ALA A 135 -2.14 -32.31 14.64
N LEU A 136 -2.79 -31.80 13.61
CA LEU A 136 -3.76 -32.56 12.83
C LEU A 136 -3.10 -33.76 12.14
N ALA A 137 -1.92 -33.60 11.53
CA ALA A 137 -1.17 -34.68 10.91
C ALA A 137 -0.78 -35.77 11.91
N ALA A 138 -0.36 -35.36 13.12
CA ALA A 138 -0.02 -36.31 14.20
C ALA A 138 -1.25 -37.07 14.71
N LEU A 139 -2.39 -36.37 14.88
CA LEU A 139 -3.64 -36.96 15.38
C LEU A 139 -4.21 -38.01 14.43
N ILE A 140 -4.30 -37.69 13.13
CA ILE A 140 -4.85 -38.58 12.12
C ILE A 140 -3.80 -39.60 11.62
N ARG A 141 -2.54 -39.45 12.06
CA ARG A 141 -1.39 -40.27 11.60
C ARG A 141 -1.28 -40.35 10.08
N HIS A 142 -1.57 -39.24 9.39
CA HIS A 142 -1.58 -39.13 7.96
C HIS A 142 -1.07 -37.76 7.49
N PRO A 143 -0.29 -37.67 6.41
CA PRO A 143 0.26 -36.40 5.92
C PRO A 143 -0.80 -35.38 5.44
N LEU A 144 -2.06 -35.79 5.34
CA LEU A 144 -3.17 -34.94 4.94
C LEU A 144 -3.26 -33.64 5.80
N GLY A 145 -2.94 -33.73 7.10
CA GLY A 145 -2.89 -32.55 7.96
C GLY A 145 -1.91 -31.50 7.46
N LEU A 146 -0.71 -31.90 7.03
CA LEU A 146 0.30 -30.99 6.46
C LEU A 146 -0.14 -30.43 5.09
N VAL A 147 -0.81 -31.24 4.28
CA VAL A 147 -1.36 -30.79 2.98
C VAL A 147 -2.39 -29.69 3.19
N ILE A 148 -3.26 -29.79 4.20
CA ILE A 148 -4.23 -28.75 4.54
C ILE A 148 -3.52 -27.44 4.90
N GLY A 149 -2.50 -27.47 5.75
CA GLY A 149 -1.73 -26.29 6.12
C GLY A 149 -1.05 -25.64 4.92
N LEU A 150 -0.56 -26.45 4.01
CA LEU A 150 0.10 -25.97 2.79
C LEU A 150 -0.87 -25.35 1.79
N VAL A 151 -2.05 -25.96 1.57
CA VAL A 151 -3.12 -25.37 0.75
C VAL A 151 -3.56 -24.02 1.34
N ALA A 152 -3.66 -23.94 2.67
CA ALA A 152 -3.96 -22.69 3.37
C ALA A 152 -2.86 -21.61 3.13
N ALA A 153 -1.58 -21.99 3.19
CA ALA A 153 -0.47 -21.07 2.91
C ALA A 153 -0.47 -20.55 1.46
N VAL A 154 -0.79 -21.42 0.50
CA VAL A 154 -0.96 -21.02 -0.91
C VAL A 154 -2.15 -20.08 -1.07
N ALA A 155 -3.28 -20.35 -0.42
CA ALA A 155 -4.46 -19.49 -0.48
C ALA A 155 -4.17 -18.07 0.03
N VAL A 156 -3.45 -17.94 1.15
CA VAL A 156 -3.00 -16.62 1.67
C VAL A 156 -2.15 -15.88 0.65
N ASN A 157 -1.16 -16.58 0.07
CA ASN A 157 -0.24 -15.97 -0.88
C ASN A 157 -0.96 -15.49 -2.16
N LEU A 158 -1.83 -16.32 -2.72
CA LEU A 158 -2.64 -15.95 -3.90
C LEU A 158 -3.56 -14.77 -3.60
N THR A 159 -4.18 -14.78 -2.42
CA THR A 159 -5.04 -13.66 -2.00
C THR A 159 -4.24 -12.37 -1.87
N ALA A 160 -3.02 -12.41 -1.31
CA ALA A 160 -2.16 -11.24 -1.22
C ALA A 160 -1.78 -10.69 -2.61
N VAL A 161 -1.36 -11.56 -3.54
CA VAL A 161 -1.07 -11.17 -4.93
C VAL A 161 -2.29 -10.52 -5.59
N MET A 162 -3.47 -11.15 -5.45
CA MET A 162 -4.71 -10.61 -6.01
C MET A 162 -5.05 -9.23 -5.44
N MET A 163 -4.88 -9.04 -4.11
CA MET A 163 -5.10 -7.75 -3.47
C MET A 163 -4.17 -6.66 -4.01
N HIS A 164 -2.89 -6.96 -4.23
CA HIS A 164 -1.97 -6.00 -4.83
C HIS A 164 -2.38 -5.63 -6.26
N VAL A 165 -2.76 -6.62 -7.09
CA VAL A 165 -3.20 -6.37 -8.47
C VAL A 165 -4.46 -5.49 -8.53
N VAL A 166 -5.46 -5.79 -7.68
CA VAL A 166 -6.71 -4.99 -7.62
C VAL A 166 -6.46 -3.59 -7.05
N THR A 167 -5.46 -3.42 -6.21
CA THR A 167 -5.11 -2.12 -5.61
C THR A 167 -4.39 -1.21 -6.62
N LEU A 168 -3.62 -1.74 -7.56
CA LEU A 168 -2.85 -0.94 -8.53
C LEU A 168 -3.66 0.15 -9.25
N PRO A 169 -4.81 -0.14 -9.91
CA PRO A 169 -5.58 0.90 -10.58
C PRO A 169 -6.11 1.97 -9.62
N VAL A 170 -6.38 1.60 -8.36
CA VAL A 170 -6.82 2.53 -7.31
C VAL A 170 -5.70 3.51 -6.97
N GLU A 171 -4.49 3.01 -6.75
CA GLU A 171 -3.32 3.83 -6.39
C GLU A 171 -2.88 4.75 -7.54
N PHE A 172 -2.87 4.23 -8.78
CA PHE A 172 -2.54 5.05 -9.94
C PHE A 172 -3.56 6.16 -10.19
N ASP A 173 -4.85 5.89 -10.04
CA ASP A 173 -5.90 6.90 -10.19
C ASP A 173 -5.83 7.95 -9.07
N ALA A 174 -5.65 7.55 -7.81
CA ALA A 174 -5.49 8.47 -6.68
C ALA A 174 -4.27 9.38 -6.86
N SER A 175 -3.12 8.81 -7.30
CA SER A 175 -1.87 9.55 -7.49
C SER A 175 -1.93 10.50 -8.68
N PHE A 176 -2.30 10.01 -9.88
CA PHE A 176 -2.07 10.75 -11.12
C PHE A 176 -3.31 11.43 -11.68
N ASN A 177 -4.50 10.81 -11.53
CA ASN A 177 -5.74 11.38 -12.03
C ASN A 177 -6.43 12.29 -11.01
N ARG A 178 -6.02 12.24 -9.74
CA ARG A 178 -6.61 13.05 -8.66
C ARG A 178 -5.57 13.94 -7.99
N ALA A 179 -4.68 13.40 -7.16
CA ALA A 179 -3.71 14.20 -6.40
C ALA A 179 -2.87 15.10 -7.31
N MET A 180 -2.24 14.55 -8.34
CA MET A 180 -1.40 15.31 -9.26
C MET A 180 -2.17 16.39 -10.02
N LEU A 181 -3.41 16.07 -10.42
CA LEU A 181 -4.30 17.01 -11.11
C LEU A 181 -4.66 18.20 -10.21
N VAL A 182 -5.03 17.91 -8.96
CA VAL A 182 -5.39 18.94 -7.96
C VAL A 182 -4.20 19.83 -7.63
N LEU A 183 -3.02 19.25 -7.40
CA LEU A 183 -1.78 20.01 -7.14
C LEU A 183 -1.44 20.96 -8.29
N ARG A 184 -1.59 20.51 -9.55
CA ARG A 184 -1.29 21.29 -10.74
C ARG A 184 -2.33 22.37 -11.01
N GLN A 185 -3.61 22.02 -11.05
CA GLN A 185 -4.70 22.94 -11.39
C GLN A 185 -4.90 24.01 -10.31
N GLY A 186 -4.75 23.63 -9.05
CA GLY A 186 -4.84 24.53 -7.91
C GLY A 186 -3.61 25.42 -7.73
N ARG A 187 -2.52 25.18 -8.47
CA ARG A 187 -1.21 25.85 -8.28
C ARG A 187 -0.76 25.82 -6.81
N LEU A 188 -1.02 24.69 -6.15
CA LEU A 188 -0.84 24.53 -4.70
C LEU A 188 0.61 24.33 -4.28
N ILE A 189 1.46 23.95 -5.22
CA ILE A 189 2.91 23.87 -5.07
C ILE A 189 3.58 24.57 -6.26
N PRO A 190 4.79 25.13 -6.10
CA PRO A 190 5.54 25.72 -7.20
C PRO A 190 5.77 24.75 -8.35
N GLU A 191 5.75 25.23 -9.59
CA GLU A 191 5.91 24.38 -10.80
C GLU A 191 7.25 23.61 -10.78
N GLU A 192 8.29 24.21 -10.24
CA GLU A 192 9.62 23.57 -10.06
C GLU A 192 9.57 22.32 -9.16
N HIS A 193 8.56 22.21 -8.28
CA HIS A 193 8.38 21.07 -7.38
C HIS A 193 7.43 20.00 -7.94
N MET A 194 6.76 20.26 -9.08
CA MET A 194 5.84 19.29 -9.69
C MET A 194 6.54 17.99 -10.11
N GLY A 195 7.80 18.08 -10.58
CA GLY A 195 8.61 16.91 -10.87
C GLY A 195 8.88 16.05 -9.62
N ALA A 196 9.20 16.70 -8.51
CA ALA A 196 9.39 16.02 -7.21
C ALA A 196 8.09 15.40 -6.70
N ALA A 197 6.97 16.12 -6.78
CA ALA A 197 5.65 15.59 -6.42
C ALA A 197 5.30 14.33 -7.22
N ARG A 198 5.58 14.34 -8.53
CA ARG A 198 5.39 13.15 -9.38
C ARG A 198 6.26 11.97 -8.95
N HIS A 199 7.52 12.21 -8.56
CA HIS A 199 8.39 11.15 -8.05
C HIS A 199 7.87 10.56 -6.74
N ILE A 200 7.39 11.38 -5.81
CA ILE A 200 6.79 10.94 -4.53
C ILE A 200 5.56 10.06 -4.80
N LEU A 201 4.62 10.53 -5.64
CA LEU A 201 3.41 9.78 -6.01
C LEU A 201 3.74 8.48 -6.75
N SER A 202 4.75 8.49 -7.62
CA SER A 202 5.23 7.28 -8.29
C SER A 202 5.80 6.28 -7.29
N ALA A 203 6.60 6.75 -6.33
CA ALA A 203 7.17 5.89 -5.29
C ALA A 203 6.06 5.23 -4.45
N ALA A 204 5.02 5.98 -4.07
CA ALA A 204 3.86 5.45 -3.36
C ALA A 204 3.14 4.36 -4.19
N ALA A 205 2.79 4.64 -5.45
CA ALA A 205 2.09 3.69 -6.32
C ALA A 205 2.92 2.43 -6.61
N TYR A 206 4.23 2.56 -6.86
CA TYR A 206 5.11 1.41 -7.14
C TYR A 206 5.37 0.52 -5.92
N THR A 207 5.05 0.96 -4.69
CA THR A 207 5.11 0.11 -3.50
C THR A 207 4.26 -1.16 -3.67
N TYR A 208 3.07 -1.02 -4.26
CA TYR A 208 2.16 -2.15 -4.50
C TYR A 208 2.67 -3.09 -5.59
N VAL A 209 3.31 -2.55 -6.64
CA VAL A 209 3.97 -3.36 -7.68
C VAL A 209 5.09 -4.20 -7.07
N ALA A 210 5.95 -3.58 -6.26
CA ALA A 210 7.06 -4.26 -5.61
C ALA A 210 6.57 -5.39 -4.67
N ARG A 211 5.53 -5.14 -3.89
CA ARG A 211 4.92 -6.14 -3.01
C ARG A 211 4.30 -7.30 -3.80
N ALA A 212 3.53 -7.00 -4.86
CA ALA A 212 2.96 -8.04 -5.72
C ALA A 212 4.03 -8.95 -6.33
N LEU A 213 5.15 -8.38 -6.78
CA LEU A 213 6.28 -9.14 -7.30
C LEU A 213 6.93 -10.03 -6.23
N ILE A 214 7.11 -9.54 -5.01
CA ILE A 214 7.66 -10.31 -3.89
C ILE A 214 6.77 -11.51 -3.58
N ASP A 215 5.47 -11.31 -3.47
CA ASP A 215 4.51 -12.38 -3.15
C ASP A 215 4.45 -13.42 -4.28
N LEU A 216 4.45 -12.96 -5.53
CA LEU A 216 4.47 -13.85 -6.70
C LEU A 216 5.75 -14.71 -6.75
N ILE A 217 6.91 -14.14 -6.42
CA ILE A 217 8.19 -14.85 -6.38
C ILE A 217 8.25 -15.86 -5.22
N ASN A 218 7.58 -15.60 -4.12
CA ASN A 218 7.52 -16.50 -2.97
C ASN A 218 6.62 -17.72 -3.23
N LEU A 219 5.62 -17.62 -4.10
CA LEU A 219 4.68 -18.71 -4.41
C LEU A 219 5.37 -20.00 -4.87
N PRO A 220 6.34 -20.03 -5.81
CA PRO A 220 7.04 -21.27 -6.21
C PRO A 220 7.88 -21.88 -5.08
N ARG A 221 8.31 -21.11 -4.09
CA ARG A 221 9.03 -21.63 -2.91
C ARG A 221 8.09 -22.40 -2.00
N LEU A 222 6.90 -21.88 -1.76
CA LEU A 222 5.84 -22.60 -1.04
C LEU A 222 5.48 -23.91 -1.75
N LEU A 223 5.30 -23.88 -3.08
CA LEU A 223 4.98 -25.05 -3.89
C LEU A 223 6.11 -26.10 -3.92
N ARG A 224 7.39 -25.69 -3.83
CA ARG A 224 8.52 -26.65 -3.74
C ARG A 224 8.60 -27.36 -2.39
N GLY A 225 8.18 -26.70 -1.32
CA GLY A 225 8.02 -27.35 0.00
C GLY A 225 6.98 -28.48 0.00
N MET A 226 6.13 -28.57 -1.04
CA MET A 226 5.13 -29.63 -1.23
C MET A 226 5.68 -30.93 -1.82
N ARG A 227 6.92 -30.94 -2.35
CA ARG A 227 7.53 -32.13 -2.97
C ARG A 227 8.39 -32.92 -1.97
N LEU A 228 7.88 -33.11 -0.74
CA LEU A 228 8.41 -34.01 0.26
C LEU A 228 7.70 -35.36 0.18
#